data_11260ca536c63f0a08e6fc3838ecab9e
#
_entry.id   11260ca536c63f0a08e6fc3838ecab9e
#
_cell.length_a   1.000
_cell.length_b   1.000
_cell.length_c   1.000
_cell.angle_alpha   90.00
_cell.angle_beta   90.00
_cell.angle_gamma   90.00
#
_symmetry.space_group_name_H-M   'P 1'
#
loop_
_entity.id
_entity.type
_entity.pdbx_description
1 polymer ?
#
loop_
_entity_poly.entity_id
_entity_poly.type
_entity_poly.pdbx_seq_one_letter_code
_entity_poly.pdbx_strand_id
1 'polypeptide(L)'
;VCKLMSNLDLISAAKKITVTAHCNTTIGLPGTLSCRLQPNHTTDDPEGITASTLEGLSFGAGDAVIGLNPVTDSPEQVGKVLRRFQEIKEHWQIPTQICVLAHVTAQIKAVKAGAPCDLIFQSIAGSQKGNEAFGFSAATLEEARQLLLKEGTAEGPNVMYFDCLLYTSDAADD
;
A
#
# COMPACT_ATOMS: atom_id res chain seq x y z
N VAL A 1 -13.07 0.32 -21.48
CA VAL A 1 -12.91 -1.00 -22.12
C VAL A 1 -13.49 -2.09 -21.22
N CYS A 2 -13.05 -2.26 -19.97
CA CYS A 2 -13.50 -3.35 -19.07
C CYS A 2 -15.02 -3.43 -18.90
N LYS A 3 -15.73 -2.30 -18.88
CA LYS A 3 -17.22 -2.28 -18.80
C LYS A 3 -17.94 -2.87 -20.01
N LEU A 4 -17.26 -3.00 -21.14
CA LEU A 4 -17.80 -3.57 -22.38
C LEU A 4 -17.41 -5.03 -22.59
N MET A 5 -16.53 -5.56 -21.73
CA MET A 5 -16.06 -6.93 -21.82
C MET A 5 -17.02 -7.89 -21.12
N SER A 6 -17.24 -9.04 -21.72
CA SER A 6 -17.92 -10.16 -21.04
C SER A 6 -17.06 -10.76 -19.94
N ASN A 7 -17.67 -11.53 -19.04
CA ASN A 7 -16.92 -12.26 -18.00
C ASN A 7 -15.84 -13.18 -18.61
N LEU A 8 -16.11 -13.80 -19.75
CA LEU A 8 -15.14 -14.66 -20.43
C LEU A 8 -13.95 -13.84 -20.97
N ASP A 9 -14.19 -12.65 -21.51
CA ASP A 9 -13.12 -11.77 -21.97
C ASP A 9 -12.25 -11.31 -20.79
N LEU A 10 -12.87 -10.95 -19.67
CA LEU A 10 -12.17 -10.56 -18.43
C LEU A 10 -11.31 -11.71 -17.89
N ILE A 11 -11.84 -12.92 -17.84
CA ILE A 11 -11.10 -14.13 -17.44
C ILE A 11 -9.92 -14.39 -18.39
N SER A 12 -10.16 -14.29 -19.70
CA SER A 12 -9.12 -14.50 -20.71
C SER A 12 -8.01 -13.45 -20.62
N ALA A 13 -8.36 -12.21 -20.34
CA ALA A 13 -7.39 -11.13 -20.11
C ALA A 13 -6.61 -11.35 -18.81
N ALA A 14 -7.29 -11.69 -17.72
CA ALA A 14 -6.66 -11.95 -16.42
C ALA A 14 -5.67 -13.12 -16.47
N LYS A 15 -5.98 -14.18 -17.22
CA LYS A 15 -5.06 -15.32 -17.41
C LYS A 15 -3.73 -14.96 -18.08
N LYS A 16 -3.65 -13.83 -18.78
CA LYS A 16 -2.42 -13.35 -19.43
C LYS A 16 -1.52 -12.56 -18.47
N ILE A 17 -2.02 -12.22 -17.30
CA ILE A 17 -1.25 -11.53 -16.26
C ILE A 17 -0.44 -12.59 -15.53
N THR A 18 0.87 -12.56 -15.74
CA THR A 18 1.82 -13.53 -15.15
C THR A 18 2.84 -12.87 -14.23
N VAL A 19 2.62 -11.59 -13.93
CA VAL A 19 3.52 -10.80 -13.06
C VAL A 19 3.28 -11.17 -11.60
N THR A 20 4.37 -11.48 -10.90
CA THR A 20 4.38 -11.67 -9.45
C THR A 20 5.13 -10.52 -8.79
N ALA A 21 4.73 -10.15 -7.59
CA ALA A 21 5.43 -9.19 -6.74
C ALA A 21 5.81 -9.87 -5.43
N HIS A 22 7.07 -9.73 -5.02
CA HIS A 22 7.58 -10.28 -3.78
C HIS A 22 8.02 -9.14 -2.85
N CYS A 23 7.34 -9.02 -1.71
CA CYS A 23 7.72 -8.18 -0.58
C CYS A 23 8.10 -9.09 0.60
N ASN A 24 7.30 -9.22 1.64
CA ASN A 24 7.44 -10.31 2.62
C ASN A 24 6.72 -11.57 2.15
N THR A 25 5.63 -11.39 1.40
CA THR A 25 4.90 -12.48 0.73
C THR A 25 4.94 -12.29 -0.79
N THR A 26 4.61 -13.35 -1.54
CA THR A 26 4.52 -13.29 -3.01
C THR A 26 3.06 -13.19 -3.42
N ILE A 27 2.72 -12.12 -4.15
CA ILE A 27 1.40 -11.83 -4.70
C ILE A 27 1.39 -12.14 -6.19
N GLY A 28 0.28 -12.64 -6.71
CA GLY A 28 0.09 -12.95 -8.13
C GLY A 28 0.48 -14.39 -8.51
N LEU A 29 0.62 -15.28 -7.56
CA LEU A 29 0.81 -16.71 -7.82
C LEU A 29 -0.45 -17.31 -8.49
N PRO A 30 -0.29 -18.28 -9.44
CA PRO A 30 -1.44 -18.89 -10.09
C PRO A 30 -2.39 -19.56 -9.10
N GLY A 31 -3.69 -19.29 -9.26
CA GLY A 31 -4.73 -19.87 -8.41
C GLY A 31 -4.88 -19.27 -7.01
N THR A 32 -4.17 -18.18 -6.71
CA THR A 32 -4.28 -17.47 -5.44
C THR A 32 -4.99 -16.14 -5.60
N LEU A 33 -5.76 -15.74 -4.59
CA LEU A 33 -6.30 -14.40 -4.42
C LEU A 33 -5.78 -13.85 -3.12
N SER A 34 -5.36 -12.61 -3.13
CA SER A 34 -4.89 -11.91 -1.94
C SER A 34 -5.70 -10.63 -1.73
N CYS A 35 -5.94 -10.26 -0.48
CA CYS A 35 -6.67 -9.05 -0.17
C CYS A 35 -5.91 -8.12 0.78
N ARG A 36 -6.13 -6.82 0.61
CA ARG A 36 -5.68 -5.80 1.54
C ARG A 36 -6.64 -5.71 2.72
N LEU A 37 -6.11 -5.66 3.93
CA LEU A 37 -6.82 -5.25 5.12
C LEU A 37 -6.59 -3.75 5.35
N GLN A 38 -7.68 -2.97 5.41
CA GLN A 38 -7.63 -1.52 5.60
C GLN A 38 -8.40 -1.11 6.87
N PRO A 39 -7.78 -1.20 8.05
CA PRO A 39 -8.41 -0.93 9.33
C PRO A 39 -8.44 0.57 9.63
N ASN A 40 -9.15 1.35 8.81
CA ASN A 40 -9.28 2.81 9.00
C ASN A 40 -9.96 3.12 10.34
N HIS A 41 -9.47 4.17 11.00
CA HIS A 41 -10.05 4.67 12.24
C HIS A 41 -10.27 6.18 12.17
N THR A 42 -11.39 6.67 12.69
CA THR A 42 -11.81 8.08 12.55
C THR A 42 -10.92 9.09 13.25
N THR A 43 -10.10 8.65 14.20
CA THR A 43 -9.17 9.47 14.99
C THR A 43 -7.76 8.91 15.03
N ASP A 44 -7.45 7.91 14.20
CA ASP A 44 -6.17 7.18 14.20
C ASP A 44 -5.79 6.63 15.59
N ASP A 45 -6.79 6.28 16.42
CA ASP A 45 -6.55 5.70 17.74
C ASP A 45 -5.87 4.32 17.63
N PRO A 46 -4.70 4.11 18.24
CA PRO A 46 -3.94 2.87 18.10
C PRO A 46 -4.67 1.62 18.61
N GLU A 47 -5.51 1.75 19.64
CA GLU A 47 -6.26 0.61 20.18
C GLU A 47 -7.41 0.23 19.25
N GLY A 48 -8.12 1.21 18.72
CA GLY A 48 -9.16 1.01 17.71
C GLY A 48 -8.62 0.40 16.42
N ILE A 49 -7.47 0.90 15.93
CA ILE A 49 -6.75 0.33 14.79
C ILE A 49 -6.37 -1.13 15.08
N THR A 50 -5.86 -1.42 16.28
CA THR A 50 -5.49 -2.78 16.67
C THR A 50 -6.69 -3.71 16.66
N ALA A 51 -7.80 -3.30 17.28
CA ALA A 51 -9.02 -4.11 17.34
C ALA A 51 -9.54 -4.43 15.93
N SER A 52 -9.65 -3.42 15.06
CA SER A 52 -10.08 -3.61 13.67
C SER A 52 -9.10 -4.46 12.86
N THR A 53 -7.81 -4.34 13.11
CA THR A 53 -6.78 -5.17 12.44
C THR A 53 -6.93 -6.63 12.85
N LEU A 54 -7.03 -6.93 14.15
CA LEU A 54 -7.17 -8.29 14.65
C LEU A 54 -8.50 -8.92 14.21
N GLU A 55 -9.58 -8.15 14.17
CA GLU A 55 -10.86 -8.61 13.64
C GLU A 55 -10.73 -8.99 12.16
N GLY A 56 -10.17 -8.12 11.32
CA GLY A 56 -9.97 -8.41 9.90
C GLY A 56 -9.06 -9.60 9.64
N LEU A 57 -7.97 -9.74 10.39
CA LEU A 57 -7.10 -10.90 10.33
C LEU A 57 -7.81 -12.20 10.72
N SER A 58 -8.74 -12.15 11.69
CA SER A 58 -9.54 -13.31 12.09
C SER A 58 -10.46 -13.83 10.99
N PHE A 59 -10.82 -12.98 10.02
CA PHE A 59 -11.55 -13.34 8.81
C PHE A 59 -10.66 -13.76 7.64
N GLY A 60 -9.34 -13.81 7.83
CA GLY A 60 -8.38 -14.17 6.79
C GLY A 60 -8.07 -13.04 5.80
N ALA A 61 -8.38 -11.78 6.14
CA ALA A 61 -7.98 -10.61 5.35
C ALA A 61 -6.57 -10.13 5.74
N GLY A 62 -5.84 -9.52 4.78
CA GLY A 62 -4.55 -8.90 5.06
C GLY A 62 -3.33 -9.67 4.57
N ASP A 63 -3.51 -10.74 3.84
CA ASP A 63 -2.43 -11.52 3.24
C ASP A 63 -1.67 -10.75 2.13
N ALA A 64 -2.35 -9.84 1.44
CA ALA A 64 -1.69 -8.96 0.48
C ALA A 64 -0.93 -7.82 1.19
N VAL A 65 -1.58 -7.14 2.12
CA VAL A 65 -1.03 -6.02 2.88
C VAL A 65 -1.98 -5.59 3.99
N ILE A 66 -1.44 -5.12 5.11
CA ILE A 66 -2.17 -4.35 6.11
C ILE A 66 -1.82 -2.87 5.90
N GLY A 67 -2.82 -2.04 5.61
CA GLY A 67 -2.57 -0.63 5.36
C GLY A 67 -3.82 0.21 5.50
N LEU A 68 -3.72 1.37 6.15
CA LEU A 68 -4.83 2.29 6.37
C LEU A 68 -4.58 3.67 5.76
N ASN A 69 -5.67 4.41 5.52
CA ASN A 69 -5.63 5.85 5.26
C ASN A 69 -5.62 6.58 6.61
N PRO A 70 -4.55 7.30 6.97
CA PRO A 70 -4.52 8.06 8.20
C PRO A 70 -5.43 9.30 8.09
N VAL A 71 -5.93 9.79 9.22
CA VAL A 71 -6.69 11.03 9.27
C VAL A 71 -5.79 12.24 8.96
N THR A 72 -4.51 12.14 9.33
CA THR A 72 -3.51 13.18 9.03
C THR A 72 -2.27 12.57 8.39
N ASP A 73 -1.77 13.23 7.34
CA ASP A 73 -0.53 12.88 6.62
C ASP A 73 0.74 13.38 7.35
N SER A 74 0.71 13.55 8.68
CA SER A 74 1.92 13.94 9.39
C SER A 74 2.91 12.77 9.48
N PRO A 75 4.22 13.01 9.28
CA PRO A 75 5.23 11.95 9.41
C PRO A 75 5.21 11.24 10.77
N GLU A 76 4.87 11.97 11.84
CA GLU A 76 4.75 11.43 13.19
C GLU A 76 3.59 10.44 13.28
N GLN A 77 2.44 10.78 12.72
CA GLN A 77 1.26 9.90 12.73
C GLN A 77 1.48 8.68 11.85
N VAL A 78 2.03 8.86 10.65
CA VAL A 78 2.46 7.76 9.78
C VAL A 78 3.39 6.81 10.52
N GLY A 79 4.40 7.34 11.21
CA GLY A 79 5.34 6.54 11.99
C GLY A 79 4.71 5.81 13.18
N LYS A 80 3.70 6.39 13.85
CA LYS A 80 2.95 5.72 14.93
C LYS A 80 2.17 4.51 14.41
N VAL A 81 1.46 4.69 13.31
CA VAL A 81 0.66 3.62 12.68
C VAL A 81 1.57 2.49 12.20
N LEU A 82 2.65 2.80 11.51
CA LEU A 82 3.60 1.80 11.04
C LEU A 82 4.20 0.99 12.19
N ARG A 83 4.62 1.65 13.29
CA ARG A 83 5.11 0.93 14.48
C ARG A 83 4.04 0.01 15.07
N ARG A 84 2.79 0.47 15.14
CA ARG A 84 1.69 -0.36 15.65
C ARG A 84 1.44 -1.59 14.77
N PHE A 85 1.46 -1.44 13.46
CA PHE A 85 1.33 -2.58 12.54
C PHE A 85 2.52 -3.54 12.65
N GLN A 86 3.72 -3.02 12.81
CA GLN A 86 4.91 -3.86 13.02
C GLN A 86 4.82 -4.67 14.32
N GLU A 87 4.38 -4.06 15.43
CA GLU A 87 4.14 -4.75 16.70
C GLU A 87 3.14 -5.90 16.54
N ILE A 88 2.03 -5.67 15.85
CA ILE A 88 1.02 -6.70 15.56
C ILE A 88 1.63 -7.82 14.70
N LYS A 89 2.31 -7.45 13.61
CA LYS A 89 2.95 -8.40 12.69
C LYS A 89 3.95 -9.31 13.42
N GLU A 90 4.81 -8.73 14.23
CA GLU A 90 5.83 -9.48 14.99
C GLU A 90 5.23 -10.34 16.10
N HIS A 91 4.30 -9.78 16.88
CA HIS A 91 3.69 -10.50 18.00
C HIS A 91 2.97 -11.77 17.55
N TRP A 92 2.25 -11.69 16.43
CA TRP A 92 1.47 -12.81 15.89
C TRP A 92 2.20 -13.57 14.78
N GLN A 93 3.43 -13.17 14.42
CA GLN A 93 4.23 -13.77 13.34
C GLN A 93 3.45 -13.86 12.02
N ILE A 94 2.77 -12.77 11.64
CA ILE A 94 1.88 -12.74 10.47
C ILE A 94 2.73 -12.52 9.21
N PRO A 95 2.69 -13.44 8.23
CA PRO A 95 3.43 -13.32 6.98
C PRO A 95 2.73 -12.33 6.02
N THR A 96 2.85 -11.06 6.29
CA THR A 96 2.26 -9.97 5.48
C THR A 96 3.21 -8.77 5.43
N GLN A 97 2.87 -7.77 4.66
CA GLN A 97 3.55 -6.50 4.63
C GLN A 97 2.67 -5.38 5.18
N ILE A 98 3.32 -4.32 5.68
CA ILE A 98 2.65 -3.17 6.26
C ILE A 98 2.89 -1.91 5.43
N CYS A 99 1.88 -1.03 5.35
CA CYS A 99 1.99 0.29 4.76
C CYS A 99 1.04 1.29 5.42
N VAL A 100 1.22 2.58 5.10
CA VAL A 100 0.26 3.65 5.39
C VAL A 100 -0.05 4.36 4.09
N LEU A 101 -1.34 4.55 3.77
CA LEU A 101 -1.78 5.18 2.53
C LEU A 101 -1.78 6.71 2.70
N ALA A 102 -0.59 7.25 2.92
CA ALA A 102 -0.30 8.68 3.07
C ALA A 102 0.47 9.18 1.84
N HIS A 103 0.64 10.49 1.71
CA HIS A 103 1.49 11.05 0.67
C HIS A 103 2.94 10.56 0.78
N VAL A 104 3.57 10.24 -0.35
CA VAL A 104 4.93 9.64 -0.39
C VAL A 104 5.96 10.45 0.40
N THR A 105 5.89 11.78 0.38
CA THR A 105 6.83 12.64 1.10
C THR A 105 6.70 12.53 2.63
N ALA A 106 5.50 12.30 3.17
CA ALA A 106 5.28 12.05 4.59
C ALA A 106 5.86 10.70 5.00
N GLN A 107 5.66 9.68 4.18
CA GLN A 107 6.20 8.34 4.41
C GLN A 107 7.73 8.33 4.36
N ILE A 108 8.36 8.99 3.38
CA ILE A 108 9.83 9.15 3.32
C ILE A 108 10.37 9.77 4.62
N LYS A 109 9.72 10.82 5.13
CA LYS A 109 10.13 11.46 6.40
C LYS A 109 9.97 10.52 7.60
N ALA A 110 8.88 9.76 7.65
CA ALA A 110 8.64 8.79 8.73
C ALA A 110 9.70 7.68 8.73
N VAL A 111 10.04 7.12 7.56
CA VAL A 111 11.10 6.09 7.43
C VAL A 111 12.46 6.65 7.81
N LYS A 112 12.83 7.85 7.33
CA LYS A 112 14.07 8.54 7.73
C LYS A 112 14.13 8.84 9.24
N ALA A 113 12.98 8.91 9.92
CA ALA A 113 12.88 9.03 11.38
C ALA A 113 12.85 7.66 12.10
N GLY A 114 13.15 6.57 11.39
CA GLY A 114 13.23 5.22 11.95
C GLY A 114 11.90 4.51 12.12
N ALA A 115 10.86 4.85 11.37
CA ALA A 115 9.63 4.07 11.33
C ALA A 115 9.84 2.79 10.49
N PRO A 116 9.41 1.60 10.98
CA PRO A 116 9.44 0.39 10.18
C PRO A 116 8.46 0.51 9.02
N CYS A 117 8.85 0.09 7.82
CA CYS A 117 7.97 0.18 6.66
C CYS A 117 8.37 -0.89 5.62
N ASP A 118 7.41 -1.70 5.20
CA ASP A 118 7.61 -2.69 4.16
C ASP A 118 7.30 -2.12 2.77
N LEU A 119 6.23 -1.32 2.67
CA LEU A 119 5.77 -0.73 1.41
C LEU A 119 5.52 0.77 1.57
N ILE A 120 6.03 1.58 0.65
CA ILE A 120 5.58 2.96 0.48
C ILE A 120 4.47 3.01 -0.57
N PHE A 121 3.36 3.62 -0.16
CA PHE A 121 2.19 3.85 -1.00
C PHE A 121 2.26 5.19 -1.73
N GLN A 122 1.77 5.24 -2.96
CA GLN A 122 1.42 6.49 -3.64
C GLN A 122 0.34 6.24 -4.69
N SER A 123 -0.71 7.05 -4.67
CA SER A 123 -1.66 7.11 -5.78
C SER A 123 -1.04 7.89 -6.95
N ILE A 124 -1.09 7.33 -8.15
CA ILE A 124 -0.47 7.91 -9.35
C ILE A 124 -1.52 8.29 -10.39
N ALA A 125 -1.35 9.47 -10.99
CA ALA A 125 -2.12 9.89 -12.15
C ALA A 125 -1.52 9.34 -13.45
N GLY A 126 -2.34 9.26 -14.50
CA GLY A 126 -1.92 8.79 -15.82
C GLY A 126 -0.99 9.73 -16.59
N SER A 127 -0.69 10.93 -16.05
CA SER A 127 0.18 11.92 -16.67
C SER A 127 1.20 12.49 -15.68
N GLN A 128 2.36 12.90 -16.19
CA GLN A 128 3.40 13.57 -15.39
C GLN A 128 2.86 14.85 -14.74
N LYS A 129 2.14 15.67 -15.52
CA LYS A 129 1.57 16.93 -15.03
C LYS A 129 0.58 16.71 -13.87
N GLY A 130 -0.22 15.64 -13.93
CA GLY A 130 -1.10 15.25 -12.84
C GLY A 130 -0.32 14.88 -11.58
N ASN A 131 0.72 14.08 -11.70
CA ASN A 131 1.56 13.71 -10.55
C ASN A 131 2.29 14.91 -9.94
N GLU A 132 2.80 15.82 -10.77
CA GLU A 132 3.44 17.07 -10.31
C GLU A 132 2.43 17.98 -9.57
N ALA A 133 1.18 18.04 -10.03
CA ALA A 133 0.13 18.76 -9.32
C ALA A 133 -0.19 18.17 -7.93
N PHE A 134 0.00 16.87 -7.75
CA PHE A 134 -0.07 16.19 -6.46
C PHE A 134 1.23 16.30 -5.63
N GLY A 135 2.24 17.02 -6.10
CA GLY A 135 3.45 17.32 -5.34
C GLY A 135 4.53 16.23 -5.35
N PHE A 136 4.52 15.32 -6.30
CA PHE A 136 5.57 14.31 -6.47
C PHE A 136 5.92 14.06 -7.94
N SER A 137 7.06 13.45 -8.17
CA SER A 137 7.59 13.09 -9.49
C SER A 137 8.10 11.65 -9.51
N ALA A 138 8.45 11.14 -10.68
CA ALA A 138 9.13 9.86 -10.81
C ALA A 138 10.42 9.78 -9.98
N ALA A 139 11.17 10.89 -9.89
CA ALA A 139 12.36 10.96 -9.06
C ALA A 139 12.06 10.82 -7.57
N THR A 140 10.95 11.40 -7.09
CA THR A 140 10.48 11.24 -5.71
C THR A 140 10.11 9.79 -5.40
N LEU A 141 9.47 9.10 -6.35
CA LEU A 141 9.11 7.69 -6.20
C LEU A 141 10.35 6.79 -6.18
N GLU A 142 11.34 7.09 -7.01
CA GLU A 142 12.61 6.34 -7.01
C GLU A 142 13.41 6.60 -5.71
N GLU A 143 13.42 7.84 -5.18
CA GLU A 143 13.98 8.13 -3.86
C GLU A 143 13.33 7.28 -2.78
N ALA A 144 11.98 7.21 -2.77
CA ALA A 144 11.24 6.40 -1.83
C ALA A 144 11.61 4.91 -1.93
N ARG A 145 11.69 4.39 -3.16
CA ARG A 145 12.08 3.01 -3.43
C ARG A 145 13.48 2.70 -2.92
N GLN A 146 14.47 3.54 -3.24
CA GLN A 146 15.86 3.36 -2.79
C GLN A 146 15.97 3.45 -1.27
N LEU A 147 15.22 4.35 -0.64
CA LEU A 147 15.17 4.46 0.81
C LEU A 147 14.68 3.15 1.45
N LEU A 148 13.57 2.58 0.97
CA LEU A 148 13.05 1.33 1.52
C LEU A 148 13.94 0.12 1.25
N LEU A 149 14.59 0.04 0.09
CA LEU A 149 15.57 -1.02 -0.18
C LEU A 149 16.76 -0.98 0.77
N LYS A 150 17.07 0.19 1.34
CA LYS A 150 18.20 0.38 2.26
C LYS A 150 17.79 0.33 3.73
N GLU A 151 16.66 0.92 4.08
CA GLU A 151 16.26 1.20 5.48
C GLU A 151 14.91 0.59 5.84
N GLY A 152 14.19 0.00 4.87
CA GLY A 152 12.90 -0.67 5.10
C GLY A 152 13.02 -2.01 5.79
N THR A 153 11.86 -2.58 6.13
CA THR A 153 11.74 -3.87 6.84
C THR A 153 11.33 -5.02 5.92
N ALA A 154 11.14 -4.76 4.62
CA ALA A 154 10.76 -5.76 3.64
C ALA A 154 11.91 -6.71 3.29
N GLU A 155 11.59 -8.00 3.11
CA GLU A 155 12.54 -9.04 2.71
C GLU A 155 12.77 -9.06 1.18
N GLY A 156 11.76 -8.68 0.41
CA GLY A 156 11.80 -8.73 -1.05
C GLY A 156 12.00 -7.37 -1.72
N PRO A 157 12.23 -7.34 -3.04
CA PRO A 157 12.59 -6.13 -3.78
C PRO A 157 11.40 -5.24 -4.16
N ASN A 158 10.16 -5.74 -4.03
CA ASN A 158 8.97 -5.01 -4.43
C ASN A 158 8.42 -4.22 -3.22
N VAL A 159 8.99 -3.04 -3.00
CA VAL A 159 8.74 -2.19 -1.83
C VAL A 159 7.83 -1.00 -2.12
N MET A 160 7.29 -0.90 -3.34
CA MET A 160 6.38 0.17 -3.73
C MET A 160 4.98 -0.36 -3.98
N TYR A 161 3.98 0.37 -3.48
CA TYR A 161 2.59 0.09 -3.69
C TYR A 161 1.90 1.26 -4.40
N PHE A 162 1.48 1.05 -5.62
CA PHE A 162 0.81 2.07 -6.43
C PHE A 162 -0.68 1.79 -6.58
N ASP A 163 -1.47 2.86 -6.49
CA ASP A 163 -2.88 2.86 -6.83
C ASP A 163 -3.12 3.85 -7.98
N CYS A 164 -4.07 3.57 -8.85
CA CYS A 164 -4.35 4.41 -10.01
C CYS A 164 -5.48 5.39 -9.70
N LEU A 165 -5.23 6.69 -9.80
CA LEU A 165 -6.22 7.76 -9.61
C LEU A 165 -7.25 7.86 -10.73
N LEU A 166 -7.14 7.09 -11.79
CA LEU A 166 -7.94 7.20 -13.02
C LEU A 166 -9.45 7.01 -12.82
N TYR A 167 -9.88 6.52 -11.66
CA TYR A 167 -11.30 6.28 -11.36
C TYR A 167 -11.97 7.37 -10.53
N THR A 168 -11.24 8.36 -10.05
CA THR A 168 -11.76 9.35 -9.09
C THR A 168 -11.69 10.78 -9.55
N SER A 169 -11.11 11.07 -10.72
CA SER A 169 -11.03 12.42 -11.23
C SER A 169 -11.78 12.57 -12.54
N ASP A 170 -12.73 13.49 -12.59
CA ASP A 170 -13.27 14.09 -13.82
C ASP A 170 -12.18 14.87 -14.61
N ALA A 171 -10.94 14.81 -14.18
CA ALA A 171 -9.76 15.41 -14.82
C ALA A 171 -9.32 14.70 -16.12
N ALA A 172 -10.09 13.75 -16.60
CA ALA A 172 -9.89 13.15 -17.93
C ALA A 172 -10.70 13.86 -19.04
N ASP A 173 -11.51 14.86 -18.69
CA ASP A 173 -12.42 15.56 -19.62
C ASP A 173 -11.97 17.01 -19.94
N ASP A 174 -10.76 17.44 -19.56
CA ASP A 174 -10.15 18.72 -19.93
C ASP A 174 -9.01 18.55 -20.96
#